data_98d2882cbbf90532d50ac826af8f23c8
#
_entry.id   98d2882cbbf90532d50ac826af8f23c8
#
_cell.length_a   1.000
_cell.length_b   1.000
_cell.length_c   1.000
_cell.angle_alpha   90.00
_cell.angle_beta   90.00
_cell.angle_gamma   90.00
#
_symmetry.space_group_name_H-M   'P 1'
#
loop_
_entity.id
_entity.type
_entity.pdbx_description
1 polymer ?
#
loop_
_entity_poly.entity_id
_entity_poly.type
_entity_poly.pdbx_seq_one_letter_code
_entity_poly.pdbx_strand_id
1 'polypeptide(L)'
;LSSETAGPGQVSETGSNAAQSFVRYRVIGLGFLAVVICYMDRTNMSVTIIPMAEQFGWNETTKGFVLSSFFFGYTGTQILGGWLADRFGGKRVLGAGVLLWSLFTVLTVPAAYSGVVVLIAARVAMGLGEGVTFPSVYSLFGRWTPPEEKSRAISLALSGTSFGSVAALLLTPPLIVAYGWEAAFYVFGLFGVVWWVAWHFLTSSSPEEHSGVSPGELALIRAGAEPETENLKVPIRAML
;
A
#
# COMPACT_ATOMS: atom_id res chain seq x y z
N LEU A 1 52.50 11.32 -54.30
CA LEU A 1 51.80 12.03 -53.23
C LEU A 1 50.44 11.39 -53.04
N SER A 2 50.42 10.35 -52.18
CA SER A 2 49.23 9.58 -51.87
C SER A 2 48.56 10.18 -50.61
N SER A 3 47.37 10.66 -50.78
CA SER A 3 46.54 11.10 -49.65
C SER A 3 45.65 9.91 -49.23
N GLU A 4 45.97 9.35 -48.07
CA GLU A 4 45.23 8.30 -47.41
C GLU A 4 44.04 8.93 -46.69
N THR A 5 42.84 8.69 -47.20
CA THR A 5 41.60 9.10 -46.54
C THR A 5 41.23 8.11 -45.49
N ALA A 6 41.35 8.50 -44.22
CA ALA A 6 40.89 7.72 -43.08
C ALA A 6 39.33 7.64 -43.18
N GLY A 7 38.82 6.42 -43.22
CA GLY A 7 37.41 6.13 -43.16
C GLY A 7 36.76 6.44 -41.80
N PRO A 8 35.48 6.79 -41.78
CA PRO A 8 34.79 7.08 -40.54
C PRO A 8 34.74 5.83 -39.64
N GLY A 9 35.19 6.00 -38.40
CA GLY A 9 35.22 4.94 -37.39
C GLY A 9 33.84 4.31 -37.20
N GLN A 10 33.77 3.01 -37.32
CA GLN A 10 32.64 2.22 -36.87
C GLN A 10 32.41 2.43 -35.39
N VAL A 11 31.40 3.22 -35.05
CA VAL A 11 30.84 3.23 -33.73
C VAL A 11 30.26 1.84 -33.50
N SER A 12 30.94 1.02 -32.73
CA SER A 12 30.47 -0.29 -32.35
C SER A 12 29.18 -0.10 -31.52
N GLU A 13 28.05 -0.32 -32.15
CA GLU A 13 26.78 -0.58 -31.50
C GLU A 13 26.85 -1.91 -30.72
N THR A 14 27.64 -1.96 -29.68
CA THR A 14 27.48 -2.94 -28.61
C THR A 14 26.38 -2.45 -27.68
N GLY A 15 25.20 -2.19 -28.26
CA GLY A 15 23.94 -2.08 -27.51
C GLY A 15 23.63 -3.46 -26.94
N SER A 16 24.15 -3.71 -25.74
CA SER A 16 23.82 -4.85 -24.91
C SER A 16 22.31 -5.01 -24.89
N ASN A 17 21.79 -6.09 -25.50
CA ASN A 17 20.48 -6.68 -25.26
C ASN A 17 20.45 -7.26 -23.82
N ALA A 18 20.71 -6.41 -22.82
CA ALA A 18 20.43 -6.75 -21.44
C ALA A 18 18.91 -6.89 -21.34
N ALA A 19 18.43 -8.13 -21.19
CA ALA A 19 17.01 -8.41 -21.04
C ALA A 19 16.42 -7.45 -20.01
N GLN A 20 15.48 -6.61 -20.45
CA GLN A 20 14.81 -5.68 -19.54
C GLN A 20 14.02 -6.49 -18.53
N SER A 21 14.33 -6.35 -17.25
CA SER A 21 13.49 -6.89 -16.20
C SER A 21 12.26 -5.99 -16.01
N PHE A 22 11.21 -6.54 -15.43
CA PHE A 22 9.94 -5.86 -15.19
C PHE A 22 9.61 -5.84 -13.71
N VAL A 23 10.62 -5.79 -12.86
CA VAL A 23 10.46 -5.85 -11.40
C VAL A 23 9.66 -4.66 -10.87
N ARG A 24 9.82 -3.48 -11.45
CA ARG A 24 9.06 -2.28 -11.08
C ARG A 24 7.55 -2.49 -11.19
N TYR A 25 7.08 -3.18 -12.23
CA TYR A 25 5.63 -3.45 -12.38
C TYR A 25 5.10 -4.44 -11.33
N ARG A 26 5.95 -5.34 -10.85
CA ARG A 26 5.59 -6.21 -9.71
C ARG A 26 5.41 -5.40 -8.44
N VAL A 27 6.32 -4.46 -8.17
CA VAL A 27 6.23 -3.57 -7.01
C VAL A 27 4.99 -2.68 -7.10
N ILE A 28 4.71 -2.12 -8.29
CA ILE A 28 3.50 -1.32 -8.55
C ILE A 28 2.24 -2.16 -8.36
N GLY A 29 2.20 -3.37 -8.91
CA GLY A 29 1.06 -4.29 -8.77
C GLY A 29 0.78 -4.70 -7.33
N LEU A 30 1.83 -4.98 -6.55
CA LEU A 30 1.68 -5.26 -5.11
C LEU A 30 1.25 -4.02 -4.33
N GLY A 31 1.73 -2.84 -4.68
CA GLY A 31 1.25 -1.58 -4.11
C GLY A 31 -0.23 -1.34 -4.40
N PHE A 32 -0.67 -1.57 -5.64
CA PHE A 32 -2.09 -1.53 -6.00
C PHE A 32 -2.92 -2.53 -5.17
N LEU A 33 -2.47 -3.78 -5.05
CA LEU A 33 -3.16 -4.80 -4.26
C LEU A 33 -3.24 -4.45 -2.77
N ALA A 34 -2.24 -3.77 -2.21
CA ALA A 34 -2.31 -3.27 -0.83
C ALA A 34 -3.46 -2.27 -0.67
N VAL A 35 -3.63 -1.35 -1.63
CA VAL A 35 -4.75 -0.40 -1.63
C VAL A 35 -6.09 -1.11 -1.80
N VAL A 36 -6.16 -2.13 -2.67
CA VAL A 36 -7.37 -2.96 -2.84
C VAL A 36 -7.76 -3.61 -1.52
N ILE A 37 -6.83 -4.28 -0.83
CA ILE A 37 -7.09 -4.97 0.45
C ILE A 37 -7.51 -3.96 1.53
N CYS A 38 -6.82 -2.83 1.63
CA CYS A 38 -7.14 -1.75 2.55
C CYS A 38 -8.61 -1.29 2.40
N TYR A 39 -9.07 -1.06 1.16
CA TYR A 39 -10.45 -0.63 0.90
C TYR A 39 -11.47 -1.76 0.98
N MET A 40 -11.07 -3.00 0.74
CA MET A 40 -11.92 -4.18 1.05
C MET A 40 -12.23 -4.24 2.54
N ASP A 41 -11.23 -4.13 3.41
CA ASP A 41 -11.39 -4.18 4.87
C ASP A 41 -12.29 -3.04 5.37
N ARG A 42 -12.07 -1.83 4.85
CA ARG A 42 -12.86 -0.65 5.20
C ARG A 42 -14.33 -0.78 4.80
N THR A 43 -14.59 -1.20 3.56
CA THR A 43 -15.95 -1.37 3.03
C THR A 43 -16.66 -2.56 3.67
N ASN A 44 -15.94 -3.64 3.98
CA ASN A 44 -16.47 -4.79 4.69
C ASN A 44 -17.22 -4.39 5.98
N MET A 45 -16.63 -3.52 6.79
CA MET A 45 -17.27 -3.06 8.02
C MET A 45 -18.60 -2.35 7.78
N SER A 46 -18.73 -1.60 6.68
CA SER A 46 -19.97 -0.91 6.34
C SER A 46 -21.11 -1.87 6.01
N VAL A 47 -20.80 -3.07 5.55
CA VAL A 47 -21.78 -4.13 5.26
C VAL A 47 -22.07 -4.96 6.52
N THR A 48 -21.00 -5.38 7.22
CA THR A 48 -21.11 -6.27 8.39
C THR A 48 -21.72 -5.59 9.62
N ILE A 49 -21.67 -4.25 9.71
CA ILE A 49 -22.25 -3.51 10.83
C ILE A 49 -23.76 -3.75 10.99
N ILE A 50 -24.47 -4.12 9.90
CA ILE A 50 -25.89 -4.36 9.91
C ILE A 50 -26.23 -5.62 10.73
N PRO A 51 -25.77 -6.83 10.36
CA PRO A 51 -26.02 -8.03 11.15
C PRO A 51 -25.37 -7.97 12.54
N MET A 52 -24.22 -7.28 12.71
CA MET A 52 -23.65 -7.07 14.02
C MET A 52 -24.57 -6.25 14.94
N ALA A 53 -25.15 -5.17 14.43
CA ALA A 53 -26.07 -4.33 15.19
C ALA A 53 -27.34 -5.09 15.59
N GLU A 54 -27.89 -5.93 14.71
CA GLU A 54 -29.01 -6.80 15.03
C GLU A 54 -28.66 -7.81 16.14
N GLN A 55 -27.50 -8.46 16.04
CA GLN A 55 -27.04 -9.46 17.00
C GLN A 55 -26.75 -8.88 18.39
N PHE A 56 -26.13 -7.69 18.46
CA PHE A 56 -25.71 -7.08 19.72
C PHE A 56 -26.68 -6.01 20.23
N GLY A 57 -27.79 -5.75 19.55
CA GLY A 57 -28.78 -4.78 19.94
C GLY A 57 -28.29 -3.32 19.86
N TRP A 58 -27.43 -2.97 18.89
CA TRP A 58 -26.89 -1.63 18.76
C TRP A 58 -27.88 -0.68 18.08
N ASN A 59 -27.99 0.53 18.65
CA ASN A 59 -28.72 1.63 18.02
C ASN A 59 -27.88 2.34 16.94
N GLU A 60 -28.50 3.25 16.20
CA GLU A 60 -27.83 4.00 15.12
C GLU A 60 -26.63 4.82 15.60
N THR A 61 -26.73 5.38 16.82
CA THR A 61 -25.63 6.14 17.42
C THR A 61 -24.40 5.26 17.66
N THR A 62 -24.61 4.06 18.21
CA THR A 62 -23.52 3.09 18.43
C THR A 62 -22.89 2.65 17.12
N LYS A 63 -23.70 2.35 16.08
CA LYS A 63 -23.17 2.04 14.73
C LYS A 63 -22.32 3.19 14.20
N GLY A 64 -22.79 4.42 14.31
CA GLY A 64 -22.05 5.61 13.90
C GLY A 64 -20.71 5.74 14.62
N PHE A 65 -20.64 5.52 15.93
CA PHE A 65 -19.39 5.56 16.70
C PHE A 65 -18.41 4.45 16.28
N VAL A 66 -18.88 3.23 16.07
CA VAL A 66 -18.05 2.11 15.62
C VAL A 66 -17.48 2.40 14.23
N LEU A 67 -18.27 2.92 13.29
CA LEU A 67 -17.80 3.25 11.94
C LEU A 67 -16.82 4.42 11.94
N SER A 68 -17.11 5.49 12.71
CA SER A 68 -16.28 6.69 12.75
C SER A 68 -14.99 6.53 13.53
N SER A 69 -14.95 5.62 14.49
CA SER A 69 -13.78 5.39 15.36
C SER A 69 -12.51 5.03 14.57
N PHE A 70 -12.65 4.34 13.45
CA PHE A 70 -11.56 4.03 12.54
C PHE A 70 -10.81 5.29 12.09
N PHE A 71 -11.52 6.36 11.78
CA PHE A 71 -10.92 7.59 11.24
C PHE A 71 -10.05 8.34 12.23
N PHE A 72 -10.24 8.16 13.54
CA PHE A 72 -9.34 8.75 14.54
C PHE A 72 -7.92 8.17 14.41
N GLY A 73 -7.80 6.84 14.30
CA GLY A 73 -6.51 6.21 14.07
C GLY A 73 -5.92 6.56 12.70
N TYR A 74 -6.75 6.48 11.67
CA TYR A 74 -6.35 6.73 10.29
C TYR A 74 -5.77 8.14 10.08
N THR A 75 -6.50 9.18 10.53
CA THR A 75 -6.07 10.57 10.36
C THR A 75 -4.78 10.86 11.14
N GLY A 76 -4.68 10.36 12.38
CA GLY A 76 -3.49 10.54 13.20
C GLY A 76 -2.23 9.96 12.53
N THR A 77 -2.34 8.76 11.99
CA THR A 77 -1.18 8.11 11.36
C THR A 77 -0.93 8.60 9.94
N GLN A 78 -1.94 9.04 9.20
CA GLN A 78 -1.76 9.59 7.86
C GLN A 78 -0.85 10.82 7.86
N ILE A 79 -0.97 11.68 8.86
CA ILE A 79 -0.09 12.86 9.02
C ILE A 79 1.36 12.42 9.30
N LEU A 80 1.55 11.42 10.17
CA LEU A 80 2.86 10.92 10.54
C LEU A 80 3.46 9.95 9.51
N GLY A 81 2.60 9.38 8.66
CA GLY A 81 2.95 8.30 7.72
C GLY A 81 4.01 8.70 6.70
N GLY A 82 4.01 9.97 6.25
CA GLY A 82 5.05 10.50 5.38
C GLY A 82 6.41 10.46 6.06
N TRP A 83 6.52 11.01 7.26
CA TRP A 83 7.75 10.99 8.04
C TRP A 83 8.23 9.56 8.35
N LEU A 84 7.31 8.64 8.68
CA LEU A 84 7.65 7.23 8.90
C LEU A 84 8.19 6.58 7.63
N ALA A 85 7.53 6.80 6.47
CA ALA A 85 7.96 6.25 5.19
C ALA A 85 9.32 6.79 4.74
N ASP A 86 9.61 8.06 5.00
CA ASP A 86 10.91 8.68 4.68
C ASP A 86 12.03 8.16 5.60
N ARG A 87 11.73 8.00 6.90
CA ARG A 87 12.72 7.55 7.88
C ARG A 87 13.04 6.06 7.81
N PHE A 88 12.01 5.20 7.68
CA PHE A 88 12.14 3.75 7.76
C PHE A 88 12.03 3.04 6.40
N GLY A 89 11.68 3.78 5.35
CA GLY A 89 11.45 3.29 4.00
C GLY A 89 10.02 2.78 3.77
N GLY A 90 9.43 3.16 2.62
CA GLY A 90 8.04 2.83 2.29
C GLY A 90 7.73 1.33 2.33
N LYS A 91 8.67 0.45 1.92
CA LYS A 91 8.49 -1.01 1.98
C LYS A 91 8.21 -1.51 3.40
N ARG A 92 9.03 -1.10 4.37
CA ARG A 92 8.92 -1.57 5.76
C ARG A 92 7.67 -1.03 6.42
N VAL A 93 7.39 0.26 6.22
CA VAL A 93 6.23 0.93 6.82
C VAL A 93 4.94 0.37 6.27
N LEU A 94 4.83 0.18 4.95
CA LEU A 94 3.65 -0.44 4.34
C LEU A 94 3.46 -1.88 4.84
N GLY A 95 4.53 -2.68 4.86
CA GLY A 95 4.46 -4.07 5.35
C GLY A 95 4.02 -4.17 6.81
N ALA A 96 4.56 -3.30 7.69
CA ALA A 96 4.16 -3.25 9.09
C ALA A 96 2.70 -2.79 9.25
N GLY A 97 2.28 -1.79 8.46
CA GLY A 97 0.90 -1.32 8.41
C GLY A 97 -0.08 -2.43 8.04
N VAL A 98 0.21 -3.17 6.95
CA VAL A 98 -0.63 -4.30 6.50
C VAL A 98 -0.77 -5.36 7.58
N LEU A 99 0.32 -5.77 8.23
CA LEU A 99 0.24 -6.74 9.31
C LEU A 99 -0.59 -6.22 10.49
N LEU A 100 -0.40 -4.96 10.87
CA LEU A 100 -1.13 -4.36 11.98
C LEU A 100 -2.63 -4.34 11.68
N TRP A 101 -3.04 -3.80 10.54
CA TRP A 101 -4.47 -3.73 10.25
C TRP A 101 -5.08 -5.12 10.01
N SER A 102 -4.37 -6.06 9.34
CA SER A 102 -4.86 -7.43 9.14
C SER A 102 -5.07 -8.15 10.48
N LEU A 103 -4.17 -7.94 11.45
CA LEU A 103 -4.34 -8.44 12.80
C LEU A 103 -5.63 -7.88 13.44
N PHE A 104 -5.84 -6.55 13.35
CA PHE A 104 -7.03 -5.94 13.94
C PHE A 104 -8.30 -6.20 13.14
N THR A 105 -8.21 -6.51 11.83
CA THR A 105 -9.32 -7.06 11.05
C THR A 105 -9.79 -8.39 11.66
N VAL A 106 -8.89 -9.33 11.91
CA VAL A 106 -9.20 -10.60 12.58
C VAL A 106 -9.69 -10.38 14.02
N LEU A 107 -9.03 -9.50 14.78
CA LEU A 107 -9.40 -9.18 16.17
C LEU A 107 -10.71 -8.40 16.28
N THR A 108 -11.27 -7.86 15.20
CA THR A 108 -12.59 -7.23 15.20
C THR A 108 -13.67 -8.19 15.69
N VAL A 109 -13.56 -9.48 15.37
CA VAL A 109 -14.52 -10.49 15.80
C VAL A 109 -14.54 -10.66 17.32
N PRO A 110 -13.44 -11.09 18.00
CA PRO A 110 -13.44 -11.21 19.45
C PRO A 110 -13.67 -9.87 20.16
N ALA A 111 -13.27 -8.76 19.57
CA ALA A 111 -13.52 -7.42 20.13
C ALA A 111 -15.02 -7.08 20.15
N ALA A 112 -15.78 -7.44 19.10
CA ALA A 112 -17.22 -7.23 19.07
C ALA A 112 -17.95 -8.02 20.18
N TYR A 113 -17.54 -9.25 20.43
CA TYR A 113 -18.09 -10.07 21.53
C TYR A 113 -17.66 -9.58 22.92
N SER A 114 -16.52 -8.91 23.02
CA SER A 114 -16.04 -8.34 24.29
C SER A 114 -16.71 -7.02 24.65
N GLY A 115 -17.40 -6.36 23.71
CA GLY A 115 -18.17 -5.15 23.91
C GLY A 115 -17.75 -3.99 23.03
N VAL A 116 -18.64 -2.99 22.90
CA VAL A 116 -18.50 -1.86 21.97
C VAL A 116 -17.22 -1.06 22.20
N VAL A 117 -16.80 -0.85 23.45
CA VAL A 117 -15.58 -0.08 23.76
C VAL A 117 -14.32 -0.78 23.23
N VAL A 118 -14.25 -2.11 23.39
CA VAL A 118 -13.13 -2.92 22.89
C VAL A 118 -13.13 -2.92 21.36
N LEU A 119 -14.29 -3.02 20.74
CA LEU A 119 -14.44 -2.92 19.30
C LEU A 119 -13.98 -1.55 18.77
N ILE A 120 -14.38 -0.45 19.41
CA ILE A 120 -13.92 0.90 19.06
C ILE A 120 -12.39 0.99 19.14
N ALA A 121 -11.78 0.48 20.21
CA ALA A 121 -10.33 0.45 20.34
C ALA A 121 -9.65 -0.35 19.22
N ALA A 122 -10.20 -1.50 18.86
CA ALA A 122 -9.72 -2.32 17.74
C ALA A 122 -9.83 -1.57 16.39
N ARG A 123 -10.93 -0.84 16.18
CA ARG A 123 -11.14 -0.01 14.99
C ARG A 123 -10.14 1.15 14.88
N VAL A 124 -9.87 1.84 15.99
CA VAL A 124 -8.83 2.89 16.04
C VAL A 124 -7.46 2.28 15.70
N ALA A 125 -7.11 1.15 16.30
CA ALA A 125 -5.83 0.48 16.05
C ALA A 125 -5.71 -0.01 14.59
N MET A 126 -6.80 -0.52 13.99
CA MET A 126 -6.86 -0.83 12.57
C MET A 126 -6.59 0.42 11.71
N GLY A 127 -7.24 1.54 12.03
CA GLY A 127 -7.03 2.83 11.36
C GLY A 127 -5.58 3.31 11.43
N LEU A 128 -4.89 3.12 12.58
CA LEU A 128 -3.46 3.43 12.71
C LEU A 128 -2.62 2.64 11.69
N GLY A 129 -2.94 1.37 11.47
CA GLY A 129 -2.27 0.53 10.46
C GLY A 129 -2.53 0.99 9.03
N GLU A 130 -3.78 1.32 8.69
CA GLU A 130 -4.15 1.73 7.34
C GLU A 130 -3.68 3.13 6.95
N GLY A 131 -3.54 4.06 7.91
CA GLY A 131 -3.18 5.45 7.65
C GLY A 131 -1.81 5.63 6.98
N VAL A 132 -0.90 4.66 7.10
CA VAL A 132 0.41 4.72 6.45
C VAL A 132 0.39 4.27 4.98
N THR A 133 -0.72 3.74 4.47
CA THR A 133 -0.79 3.11 3.14
C THR A 133 -0.39 4.06 2.03
N PHE A 134 -1.08 5.19 1.87
CA PHE A 134 -0.79 6.12 0.78
C PHE A 134 0.58 6.79 0.90
N PRO A 135 1.00 7.32 2.06
CA PRO A 135 2.35 7.86 2.20
C PRO A 135 3.43 6.84 1.82
N SER A 136 3.28 5.58 2.24
CA SER A 136 4.24 4.52 1.93
C SER A 136 4.26 4.16 0.45
N VAL A 137 3.08 4.06 -0.20
CA VAL A 137 2.96 3.80 -1.64
C VAL A 137 3.60 4.93 -2.44
N TYR A 138 3.37 6.19 -2.08
CA TYR A 138 3.96 7.33 -2.78
C TYR A 138 5.47 7.39 -2.62
N SER A 139 5.99 7.18 -1.40
CA SER A 139 7.43 7.10 -1.14
C SER A 139 8.08 5.96 -1.94
N LEU A 140 7.44 4.78 -1.97
CA LEU A 140 7.95 3.64 -2.71
C LEU A 140 7.96 3.87 -4.22
N PHE A 141 6.83 4.35 -4.78
CA PHE A 141 6.74 4.60 -6.22
C PHE A 141 7.66 5.74 -6.68
N GLY A 142 7.94 6.70 -5.81
CA GLY A 142 8.96 7.72 -6.05
C GLY A 142 10.35 7.17 -6.30
N ARG A 143 10.66 5.99 -5.74
CA ARG A 143 11.97 5.31 -5.89
C ARG A 143 11.99 4.24 -6.98
N TRP A 144 10.83 3.65 -7.31
CA TRP A 144 10.72 2.50 -8.20
C TRP A 144 10.23 2.84 -9.60
N THR A 145 9.75 4.05 -9.84
CA THR A 145 9.19 4.43 -11.13
C THR A 145 9.96 5.59 -11.76
N PRO A 146 10.26 5.51 -13.07
CA PRO A 146 10.73 6.67 -13.81
C PRO A 146 9.69 7.81 -13.75
N PRO A 147 10.09 9.08 -13.87
CA PRO A 147 9.17 10.23 -13.81
C PRO A 147 7.99 10.14 -14.78
N GLU A 148 8.23 9.62 -15.97
CA GLU A 148 7.22 9.48 -17.04
C GLU A 148 6.11 8.48 -16.69
N GLU A 149 6.44 7.46 -15.89
CA GLU A 149 5.51 6.42 -15.45
C GLU A 149 4.87 6.71 -14.08
N LYS A 150 5.42 7.66 -13.30
CA LYS A 150 5.03 7.92 -11.91
C LYS A 150 3.55 8.25 -11.77
N SER A 151 3.02 9.14 -12.60
CA SER A 151 1.60 9.51 -12.55
C SER A 151 0.68 8.33 -12.85
N ARG A 152 1.07 7.47 -13.81
CA ARG A 152 0.30 6.25 -14.14
C ARG A 152 0.33 5.23 -13.00
N ALA A 153 1.48 5.03 -12.38
CA ALA A 153 1.61 4.13 -11.23
C ALA A 153 0.75 4.60 -10.05
N ILE A 154 0.76 5.89 -9.74
CA ILE A 154 -0.06 6.48 -8.68
C ILE A 154 -1.55 6.35 -9.01
N SER A 155 -1.96 6.66 -10.25
CA SER A 155 -3.36 6.54 -10.69
C SER A 155 -3.85 5.09 -10.61
N LEU A 156 -2.99 4.12 -10.97
CA LEU A 156 -3.30 2.70 -10.82
C LEU A 156 -3.50 2.35 -9.33
N ALA A 157 -2.61 2.77 -8.44
CA ALA A 157 -2.78 2.52 -7.01
C ALA A 157 -4.06 3.14 -6.46
N LEU A 158 -4.38 4.38 -6.85
CA LEU A 158 -5.62 5.06 -6.44
C LEU A 158 -6.87 4.34 -6.94
N SER A 159 -6.85 3.77 -8.15
CA SER A 159 -7.99 2.98 -8.65
C SER A 159 -8.28 1.74 -7.77
N GLY A 160 -7.27 1.24 -7.05
CA GLY A 160 -7.42 0.17 -6.06
C GLY A 160 -8.48 0.45 -5.00
N THR A 161 -8.75 1.72 -4.71
CA THR A 161 -9.82 2.14 -3.76
C THR A 161 -11.19 1.68 -4.26
N SER A 162 -11.50 1.91 -5.52
CA SER A 162 -12.76 1.51 -6.14
C SER A 162 -12.83 -0.01 -6.32
N PHE A 163 -11.75 -0.64 -6.79
CA PHE A 163 -11.70 -2.10 -6.95
C PHE A 163 -11.88 -2.81 -5.60
N GLY A 164 -11.24 -2.35 -4.54
CA GLY A 164 -11.37 -2.90 -3.20
C GLY A 164 -12.80 -2.75 -2.65
N SER A 165 -13.40 -1.57 -2.81
CA SER A 165 -14.77 -1.32 -2.37
C SER A 165 -15.77 -2.20 -3.12
N VAL A 166 -15.66 -2.31 -4.45
CA VAL A 166 -16.52 -3.18 -5.26
C VAL A 166 -16.35 -4.65 -4.87
N ALA A 167 -15.10 -5.10 -4.70
CA ALA A 167 -14.80 -6.47 -4.29
C ALA A 167 -15.44 -6.79 -2.92
N ALA A 168 -15.35 -5.87 -1.94
CA ALA A 168 -15.99 -6.07 -0.64
C ALA A 168 -17.52 -6.15 -0.76
N LEU A 169 -18.15 -5.26 -1.53
CA LEU A 169 -19.60 -5.28 -1.74
C LEU A 169 -20.09 -6.57 -2.42
N LEU A 170 -19.28 -7.18 -3.27
CA LEU A 170 -19.62 -8.44 -3.94
C LEU A 170 -19.34 -9.67 -3.07
N LEU A 171 -18.27 -9.65 -2.27
CA LEU A 171 -17.80 -10.81 -1.50
C LEU A 171 -18.40 -10.88 -0.10
N THR A 172 -18.63 -9.74 0.57
CA THR A 172 -19.11 -9.71 1.95
C THR A 172 -20.53 -10.29 2.11
N PRO A 173 -21.54 -9.92 1.29
CA PRO A 173 -22.88 -10.45 1.49
C PRO A 173 -22.98 -11.97 1.37
N PRO A 174 -22.42 -12.65 0.35
CA PRO A 174 -22.46 -14.11 0.28
C PRO A 174 -21.70 -14.79 1.44
N LEU A 175 -20.61 -14.19 1.93
CA LEU A 175 -19.92 -14.71 3.12
C LEU A 175 -20.80 -14.62 4.37
N ILE A 176 -21.50 -13.50 4.55
CA ILE A 176 -22.44 -13.33 5.67
C ILE A 176 -23.56 -14.38 5.61
N VAL A 177 -24.16 -14.59 4.44
CA VAL A 177 -25.26 -15.54 4.28
C VAL A 177 -24.81 -16.98 4.51
N ALA A 178 -23.61 -17.35 4.06
CA ALA A 178 -23.14 -18.73 4.15
C ALA A 178 -22.50 -19.07 5.51
N TYR A 179 -21.79 -18.13 6.14
CA TYR A 179 -20.90 -18.43 7.28
C TYR A 179 -21.02 -17.44 8.45
N GLY A 180 -21.89 -16.43 8.35
CA GLY A 180 -21.97 -15.33 9.32
C GLY A 180 -21.02 -14.18 9.01
N TRP A 181 -21.26 -13.05 9.68
CA TRP A 181 -20.47 -11.83 9.46
C TRP A 181 -19.01 -11.97 9.89
N GLU A 182 -18.71 -12.84 10.84
CA GLU A 182 -17.39 -13.13 11.37
C GLU A 182 -16.44 -13.64 10.28
N ALA A 183 -16.98 -14.47 9.37
CA ALA A 183 -16.18 -15.08 8.30
C ALA A 183 -15.58 -14.03 7.37
N ALA A 184 -16.26 -12.92 7.12
CA ALA A 184 -15.74 -11.86 6.27
C ALA A 184 -14.47 -11.22 6.87
N PHE A 185 -14.42 -11.00 8.18
CA PHE A 185 -13.22 -10.48 8.85
C PHE A 185 -12.05 -11.45 8.84
N TYR A 186 -12.30 -12.74 9.03
CA TYR A 186 -11.25 -13.76 8.95
C TYR A 186 -10.69 -13.91 7.54
N VAL A 187 -11.55 -13.94 6.53
CA VAL A 187 -11.15 -14.05 5.11
C VAL A 187 -10.34 -12.84 4.67
N PHE A 188 -10.81 -11.63 4.97
CA PHE A 188 -10.12 -10.42 4.53
C PHE A 188 -8.83 -10.18 5.31
N GLY A 189 -8.81 -10.41 6.60
CA GLY A 189 -7.57 -10.37 7.37
C GLY A 189 -6.52 -11.36 6.86
N LEU A 190 -6.94 -12.56 6.40
CA LEU A 190 -6.04 -13.53 5.78
C LEU A 190 -5.47 -13.03 4.44
N PHE A 191 -6.26 -12.31 3.65
CA PHE A 191 -5.73 -11.69 2.41
C PHE A 191 -4.56 -10.75 2.67
N GLY A 192 -4.64 -9.93 3.73
CA GLY A 192 -3.53 -9.07 4.11
C GLY A 192 -2.29 -9.84 4.55
N VAL A 193 -2.44 -10.93 5.27
CA VAL A 193 -1.30 -11.79 5.67
C VAL A 193 -0.66 -12.45 4.45
N VAL A 194 -1.46 -13.01 3.53
CA VAL A 194 -0.96 -13.62 2.28
C VAL A 194 -0.23 -12.57 1.43
N TRP A 195 -0.82 -11.37 1.31
CA TRP A 195 -0.18 -10.26 0.62
C TRP A 195 1.15 -9.88 1.28
N TRP A 196 1.22 -9.81 2.60
CA TRP A 196 2.45 -9.47 3.32
C TRP A 196 3.57 -10.48 3.07
N VAL A 197 3.25 -11.78 3.02
CA VAL A 197 4.22 -12.81 2.67
C VAL A 197 4.77 -12.56 1.26
N ALA A 198 3.89 -12.37 0.27
CA ALA A 198 4.31 -12.04 -1.09
C ALA A 198 5.16 -10.75 -1.13
N TRP A 199 4.72 -9.70 -0.40
CA TRP A 199 5.42 -8.43 -0.29
C TRP A 199 6.83 -8.58 0.27
N HIS A 200 6.99 -9.35 1.33
CA HIS A 200 8.27 -9.55 2.01
C HIS A 200 9.32 -10.15 1.07
N PHE A 201 8.93 -11.18 0.30
CA PHE A 201 9.85 -11.92 -0.55
C PHE A 201 10.02 -11.33 -1.97
N LEU A 202 9.02 -10.65 -2.49
CA LEU A 202 9.00 -10.20 -3.89
C LEU A 202 9.40 -8.75 -4.09
N THR A 203 9.64 -7.98 -3.02
CA THR A 203 10.02 -6.56 -3.13
C THR A 203 11.26 -6.24 -2.33
N SER A 204 11.90 -5.10 -2.63
CA SER A 204 12.97 -4.49 -1.82
C SER A 204 12.69 -3.01 -1.58
N SER A 205 13.45 -2.39 -0.66
CA SER A 205 13.25 -0.98 -0.29
C SER A 205 13.66 -0.04 -1.42
N SER A 206 14.63 -0.45 -2.23
CA SER A 206 15.09 0.28 -3.40
C SER A 206 15.39 -0.67 -4.56
N PRO A 207 15.40 -0.17 -5.82
CA PRO A 207 15.75 -0.97 -7.00
C PRO A 207 17.15 -1.57 -6.92
N GLU A 208 18.09 -0.87 -6.31
CA GLU A 208 19.49 -1.27 -6.16
C GLU A 208 19.68 -2.52 -5.30
N GLU A 209 18.81 -2.68 -4.30
CA GLU A 209 18.87 -3.81 -3.36
C GLU A 209 18.23 -5.09 -3.93
N HIS A 210 17.54 -4.98 -5.08
CA HIS A 210 16.78 -6.09 -5.63
C HIS A 210 17.59 -6.88 -6.67
N SER A 211 17.95 -8.12 -6.36
CA SER A 211 18.77 -8.98 -7.22
C SER A 211 18.19 -9.27 -8.61
N GLY A 212 16.89 -9.09 -8.79
CA GLY A 212 16.20 -9.34 -10.07
C GLY A 212 16.09 -8.11 -10.98
N VAL A 213 16.54 -6.93 -10.56
CA VAL A 213 16.52 -5.71 -11.39
C VAL A 213 17.71 -5.75 -12.36
N SER A 214 17.43 -5.65 -13.66
CA SER A 214 18.49 -5.60 -14.67
C SER A 214 19.18 -4.21 -14.67
N PRO A 215 20.46 -4.14 -15.11
CA PRO A 215 21.14 -2.86 -15.25
C PRO A 215 20.39 -1.87 -16.15
N GLY A 216 19.72 -2.35 -17.19
CA GLY A 216 18.90 -1.54 -18.09
C GLY A 216 17.65 -0.95 -17.39
N GLU A 217 16.94 -1.75 -16.58
CA GLU A 217 15.82 -1.24 -15.79
C GLU A 217 16.27 -0.26 -14.72
N LEU A 218 17.41 -0.52 -14.06
CA LEU A 218 17.97 0.39 -13.08
C LEU A 218 18.37 1.73 -13.72
N ALA A 219 19.01 1.69 -14.89
CA ALA A 219 19.34 2.91 -15.64
C ALA A 219 18.11 3.72 -16.04
N LEU A 220 17.03 3.04 -16.46
CA LEU A 220 15.75 3.67 -16.80
C LEU A 220 15.12 4.37 -15.58
N ILE A 221 15.10 3.71 -14.43
CA ILE A 221 14.56 4.28 -13.19
C ILE A 221 15.36 5.50 -12.76
N ARG A 222 16.70 5.45 -12.89
CA ARG A 222 17.60 6.54 -12.51
C ARG A 222 17.65 7.69 -13.51
N ALA A 223 17.43 7.44 -14.80
CA ALA A 223 17.55 8.47 -15.85
C ALA A 223 16.63 9.67 -15.62
N GLY A 224 15.61 9.52 -14.83
CA GLY A 224 14.71 10.61 -14.48
C GLY A 224 14.67 10.94 -12.99
N ALA A 225 15.49 10.28 -12.17
CA ALA A 225 15.62 10.71 -10.77
C ALA A 225 16.36 12.04 -10.75
N GLU A 226 15.70 13.09 -10.29
CA GLU A 226 16.43 14.32 -9.90
C GLU A 226 17.53 13.93 -8.91
N PRO A 227 18.76 14.51 -9.04
CA PRO A 227 19.81 14.26 -8.08
C PRO A 227 19.23 14.51 -6.69
N GLU A 228 19.42 13.55 -5.79
CA GLU A 228 18.99 13.62 -4.40
C GLU A 228 19.40 14.99 -3.86
N THR A 229 18.46 15.92 -3.78
CA THR A 229 18.71 17.24 -3.22
C THR A 229 19.08 16.98 -1.77
N GLU A 230 20.38 17.06 -1.53
CA GLU A 230 21.04 16.93 -0.25
C GLU A 230 20.18 17.64 0.79
N ASN A 231 19.55 16.85 1.65
CA ASN A 231 18.74 17.22 2.81
C ASN A 231 18.58 18.75 3.01
N LEU A 232 17.68 19.38 2.28
CA LEU A 232 17.17 20.67 2.68
C LEU A 232 16.45 20.45 4.03
N LYS A 233 17.20 20.59 5.12
CA LYS A 233 16.65 20.71 6.47
C LYS A 233 15.82 21.99 6.46
N VAL A 234 14.57 21.87 6.01
CA VAL A 234 13.62 22.96 6.17
C VAL A 234 13.43 23.11 7.67
N PRO A 235 13.89 24.22 8.28
CA PRO A 235 13.73 24.39 9.71
C PRO A 235 12.24 24.55 9.98
N ILE A 236 11.68 23.62 10.75
CA ILE A 236 10.25 23.64 11.18
C ILE A 236 9.87 25.01 11.78
N ARG A 237 10.83 25.77 12.28
CA ARG A 237 10.67 27.16 12.75
C ARG A 237 10.27 28.18 11.68
N ALA A 238 10.40 27.87 10.39
CA ALA A 238 10.00 28.79 9.33
C ALA A 238 8.56 28.55 8.83
N MET A 239 7.86 27.56 9.39
CA MET A 239 6.49 27.20 9.04
C MET A 239 5.46 27.57 10.14
N LEU A 240 5.90 28.12 11.26
CA LEU A 240 5.11 28.69 12.34
C LEU A 240 5.26 30.21 12.37
#